data_3d727ff7fe918ab2739e34591d8daee3
#
_entry.id   3d727ff7fe918ab2739e34591d8daee3
#
_cell.length_a   1.000
_cell.length_b   1.000
_cell.length_c   1.000
_cell.angle_alpha   90.00
_cell.angle_beta   90.00
_cell.angle_gamma   90.00
#
_symmetry.space_group_name_H-M   'P 1'
#
loop_
_entity.id
_entity.type
_entity.pdbx_description
1 polymer ?
#
loop_
_entity_poly.entity_id
_entity_poly.type
_entity_poly.pdbx_seq_one_letter_code
_entity_poly.pdbx_strand_id
1 'polypeptide(L)'
;RALRVLAAGMMAGMTSPARPWFRLTTSDPQLDESAAVKAWLADVTRIMQMVFAKSNTYRALHSCYEELGAFGTAGTIVLPDFNGVIHHHVLTAGEFAMAADHRGQVKTLYREFQMTVGQMVGEFGLSACSATVQRLHERWCLDEWITVIHAIEPRTDRHKGRQDARNMAWRSVYFEPGNREGHVLRESGFREFPALCPRWSTSGGDIYGNSPAMESLGDIKQLQHEQLRKGQVIDYKTKPPLQV
;
A
#
# COMPACT_ATOMS: atom_id res chain seq x y z
N ARG A 1 -1.14 -19.24 -9.55
CA ARG A 1 -2.57 -19.53 -9.63
C ARG A 1 -3.22 -19.61 -8.25
N ALA A 2 -2.67 -20.35 -7.28
CA ALA A 2 -3.20 -20.49 -5.92
C ALA A 2 -3.38 -19.13 -5.22
N LEU A 3 -2.39 -18.24 -5.31
CA LEU A 3 -2.45 -16.90 -4.72
C LEU A 3 -3.65 -16.08 -5.22
N ARG A 4 -3.93 -16.11 -6.52
CA ARG A 4 -5.10 -15.41 -7.09
C ARG A 4 -6.43 -16.00 -6.60
N VAL A 5 -6.49 -17.31 -6.41
CA VAL A 5 -7.67 -17.96 -5.84
C VAL A 5 -7.86 -17.56 -4.38
N LEU A 6 -6.77 -17.50 -3.60
CA LEU A 6 -6.80 -17.01 -2.22
C LEU A 6 -7.30 -15.57 -2.16
N ALA A 7 -6.71 -14.65 -2.92
CA ALA A 7 -7.11 -13.25 -2.95
C ALA A 7 -8.58 -13.05 -3.37
N ALA A 8 -9.03 -13.78 -4.39
CA ALA A 8 -10.43 -13.77 -4.81
C ALA A 8 -11.38 -14.31 -3.72
N GLY A 9 -10.98 -15.37 -3.02
CA GLY A 9 -11.72 -15.92 -1.87
C GLY A 9 -11.83 -14.93 -0.71
N MET A 10 -10.72 -14.27 -0.35
CA MET A 10 -10.71 -13.22 0.67
C MET A 10 -11.61 -12.04 0.27
N MET A 11 -11.53 -11.60 -0.98
CA MET A 11 -12.39 -10.53 -1.50
C MET A 11 -13.87 -10.91 -1.43
N ALA A 12 -14.25 -12.10 -1.87
CA ALA A 12 -15.62 -12.57 -1.84
C ALA A 12 -16.15 -12.74 -0.40
N GLY A 13 -15.29 -13.19 0.53
CA GLY A 13 -15.66 -13.46 1.92
C GLY A 13 -15.73 -12.22 2.80
N MET A 14 -14.74 -11.34 2.71
CA MET A 14 -14.55 -10.23 3.66
C MET A 14 -15.03 -8.88 3.12
N THR A 15 -14.75 -8.55 1.87
CA THR A 15 -14.98 -7.20 1.31
C THR A 15 -15.65 -7.24 -0.05
N SER A 16 -16.69 -8.07 -0.18
CA SER A 16 -17.41 -8.22 -1.45
C SER A 16 -18.06 -6.92 -1.90
N PRO A 17 -17.81 -6.46 -3.14
CA PRO A 17 -18.50 -5.29 -3.67
C PRO A 17 -20.01 -5.53 -3.91
N ALA A 18 -20.45 -6.79 -3.96
CA ALA A 18 -21.84 -7.16 -4.26
C ALA A 18 -22.76 -7.12 -3.03
N ARG A 19 -22.22 -7.00 -1.82
CA ARG A 19 -22.99 -6.97 -0.57
C ARG A 19 -22.37 -6.03 0.45
N PRO A 20 -23.17 -5.43 1.35
CA PRO A 20 -22.65 -4.70 2.51
C PRO A 20 -21.78 -5.63 3.37
N TRP A 21 -20.55 -5.24 3.63
CA TRP A 21 -19.58 -6.03 4.40
C TRP A 21 -19.19 -5.36 5.72
N PHE A 22 -19.68 -4.16 6.00
CA PHE A 22 -19.56 -3.46 7.26
C PHE A 22 -20.80 -2.63 7.55
N ARG A 23 -20.99 -2.29 8.80
CA ARG A 23 -21.96 -1.30 9.28
C ARG A 23 -21.31 -0.43 10.34
N LEU A 24 -21.73 0.81 10.42
CA LEU A 24 -21.33 1.72 11.49
C LEU A 24 -22.24 1.52 12.70
N THR A 25 -21.63 1.57 13.89
CA THR A 25 -22.31 1.53 15.19
C THR A 25 -21.66 2.57 16.10
N THR A 26 -22.34 2.95 17.19
CA THR A 26 -21.76 3.79 18.24
C THR A 26 -21.17 2.91 19.35
N SER A 27 -20.25 3.48 20.13
CA SER A 27 -19.72 2.83 21.34
C SER A 27 -20.68 2.93 22.53
N ASP A 28 -21.70 3.80 22.45
CA ASP A 28 -22.72 3.95 23.47
C ASP A 28 -23.95 3.10 23.13
N PRO A 29 -24.28 2.06 23.94
CA PRO A 29 -25.43 1.18 23.69
C PRO A 29 -26.77 1.92 23.65
N GLN A 30 -26.95 2.96 24.41
CA GLN A 30 -28.20 3.72 24.44
C GLN A 30 -28.42 4.51 23.15
N LEU A 31 -27.34 5.10 22.61
CA LEU A 31 -27.39 5.78 21.33
C LEU A 31 -27.57 4.77 20.18
N ASP A 32 -26.97 3.59 20.28
CA ASP A 32 -27.12 2.54 19.26
C ASP A 32 -28.54 1.96 19.18
N GLU A 33 -29.33 2.06 20.25
CA GLU A 33 -30.74 1.67 20.24
C GLU A 33 -31.68 2.74 19.64
N SER A 34 -31.24 3.99 19.56
CA SER A 34 -32.05 5.08 19.02
C SER A 34 -32.32 4.89 17.51
N ALA A 35 -33.61 4.91 17.14
CA ALA A 35 -34.00 4.75 15.73
C ALA A 35 -33.43 5.84 14.82
N ALA A 36 -33.33 7.08 15.29
CA ALA A 36 -32.73 8.18 14.52
C ALA A 36 -31.24 7.99 14.28
N VAL A 37 -30.50 7.52 15.28
CA VAL A 37 -29.07 7.24 15.18
C VAL A 37 -28.82 6.06 14.23
N LYS A 38 -29.61 4.99 14.34
CA LYS A 38 -29.54 3.84 13.42
C LYS A 38 -29.76 4.24 11.96
N ALA A 39 -30.79 5.07 11.71
CA ALA A 39 -31.08 5.55 10.35
C ALA A 39 -29.92 6.38 9.80
N TRP A 40 -29.39 7.32 10.59
CA TRP A 40 -28.26 8.14 10.19
C TRP A 40 -27.00 7.31 9.90
N LEU A 41 -26.65 6.36 10.78
CA LEU A 41 -25.49 5.48 10.58
C LEU A 41 -25.66 4.56 9.36
N ALA A 42 -26.87 4.10 9.08
CA ALA A 42 -27.17 3.34 7.87
C ALA A 42 -26.96 4.18 6.60
N ASP A 43 -27.42 5.44 6.61
CA ASP A 43 -27.20 6.36 5.47
C ASP A 43 -25.71 6.67 5.27
N VAL A 44 -24.97 6.93 6.34
CA VAL A 44 -23.51 7.15 6.24
C VAL A 44 -22.82 5.89 5.71
N THR A 45 -23.18 4.70 6.20
CA THR A 45 -22.65 3.43 5.70
C THR A 45 -22.89 3.27 4.21
N ARG A 46 -24.09 3.59 3.73
CA ARG A 46 -24.46 3.53 2.31
C ARG A 46 -23.63 4.51 1.48
N ILE A 47 -23.42 5.73 1.98
CA ILE A 47 -22.57 6.74 1.31
C ILE A 47 -21.12 6.24 1.21
N MET A 48 -20.55 5.69 2.29
CA MET A 48 -19.20 5.11 2.29
C MET A 48 -19.07 3.99 1.27
N GLN A 49 -20.04 3.09 1.21
CA GLN A 49 -20.03 2.00 0.20
C GLN A 49 -20.10 2.52 -1.23
N MET A 50 -20.87 3.59 -1.49
CA MET A 50 -20.88 4.24 -2.81
C MET A 50 -19.52 4.87 -3.16
N VAL A 51 -18.85 5.50 -2.20
CA VAL A 51 -17.50 6.05 -2.39
C VAL A 51 -16.51 4.94 -2.69
N PHE A 52 -16.54 3.83 -1.95
CA PHE A 52 -15.68 2.67 -2.22
C PHE A 52 -15.93 2.06 -3.60
N ALA A 53 -17.18 2.00 -4.04
CA ALA A 53 -17.53 1.48 -5.37
C ALA A 53 -17.08 2.40 -6.52
N LYS A 54 -17.09 3.73 -6.31
CA LYS A 54 -16.67 4.71 -7.32
C LYS A 54 -15.15 4.86 -7.39
N SER A 55 -14.46 4.68 -6.26
CA SER A 55 -13.01 4.80 -6.17
C SER A 55 -12.33 3.50 -6.61
N ASN A 56 -11.00 3.46 -6.54
CA ASN A 56 -10.22 2.26 -6.81
C ASN A 56 -10.13 1.30 -5.59
N THR A 57 -10.96 1.47 -4.55
CA THR A 57 -10.86 0.75 -3.27
C THR A 57 -10.86 -0.77 -3.46
N TYR A 58 -11.82 -1.32 -4.17
CA TYR A 58 -11.93 -2.78 -4.33
C TYR A 58 -10.76 -3.38 -5.12
N ARG A 59 -10.25 -2.67 -6.12
CA ARG A 59 -9.03 -3.08 -6.83
C ARG A 59 -7.81 -3.05 -5.91
N ALA A 60 -7.68 -2.01 -5.12
CA ALA A 60 -6.59 -1.88 -4.15
C ALA A 60 -6.63 -2.98 -3.07
N LEU A 61 -7.82 -3.28 -2.53
CA LEU A 61 -8.00 -4.37 -1.58
C LEU A 61 -7.63 -5.73 -2.17
N HIS A 62 -8.02 -6.00 -3.43
CA HIS A 62 -7.63 -7.26 -4.09
C HIS A 62 -6.11 -7.39 -4.21
N SER A 63 -5.42 -6.33 -4.62
CA SER A 63 -3.95 -6.30 -4.67
C SER A 63 -3.34 -6.49 -3.27
N CYS A 64 -3.89 -5.84 -2.25
CA CYS A 64 -3.46 -6.05 -0.86
C CYS A 64 -3.63 -7.51 -0.41
N TYR A 65 -4.68 -8.20 -0.82
CA TYR A 65 -4.86 -9.63 -0.50
C TYR A 65 -3.83 -10.52 -1.20
N GLU A 66 -3.44 -10.19 -2.44
CA GLU A 66 -2.34 -10.89 -3.11
C GLU A 66 -1.02 -10.67 -2.36
N GLU A 67 -0.69 -9.44 -1.97
CA GLU A 67 0.52 -9.12 -1.19
C GLU A 67 0.51 -9.81 0.18
N LEU A 68 -0.61 -9.81 0.89
CA LEU A 68 -0.76 -10.51 2.16
C LEU A 68 -0.52 -12.01 2.02
N GLY A 69 -1.10 -12.64 1.01
CA GLY A 69 -0.94 -14.07 0.75
C GLY A 69 0.48 -14.45 0.37
N ALA A 70 1.19 -13.58 -0.38
CA ALA A 70 2.56 -13.83 -0.84
C ALA A 70 3.61 -13.45 0.19
N PHE A 71 3.53 -12.24 0.75
CA PHE A 71 4.58 -11.61 1.55
C PHE A 71 4.18 -11.38 3.01
N GLY A 72 2.94 -11.70 3.40
CA GLY A 72 2.45 -11.54 4.77
C GLY A 72 2.20 -10.08 5.19
N THR A 73 2.54 -9.13 4.35
CA THR A 73 2.39 -7.71 4.60
C THR A 73 1.94 -7.01 3.34
N ALA A 74 0.96 -6.14 3.45
CA ALA A 74 0.54 -5.26 2.37
C ALA A 74 0.58 -3.81 2.84
N GLY A 75 0.67 -2.89 1.89
CA GLY A 75 0.66 -1.47 2.15
C GLY A 75 -0.23 -0.72 1.15
N THR A 76 -1.01 0.23 1.63
CA THR A 76 -1.69 1.20 0.77
C THR A 76 -1.81 2.54 1.47
N ILE A 77 -1.61 3.62 0.74
CA ILE A 77 -1.82 4.98 1.22
C ILE A 77 -3.15 5.46 0.68
N VAL A 78 -4.02 5.94 1.56
CA VAL A 78 -5.32 6.51 1.21
C VAL A 78 -5.17 8.02 1.10
N LEU A 79 -5.37 8.55 -0.08
CA LEU A 79 -5.27 9.98 -0.37
C LEU A 79 -6.65 10.54 -0.76
N PRO A 80 -6.93 11.81 -0.43
CA PRO A 80 -8.10 12.46 -0.98
C PRO A 80 -7.96 12.60 -2.50
N ASP A 81 -9.07 12.38 -3.22
CA ASP A 81 -9.14 12.53 -4.66
C ASP A 81 -10.32 13.41 -5.04
N PHE A 82 -10.09 14.36 -5.93
CA PHE A 82 -11.13 15.30 -6.35
C PHE A 82 -12.27 14.63 -7.11
N ASN A 83 -11.97 13.60 -7.92
CA ASN A 83 -12.96 12.92 -8.75
C ASN A 83 -13.65 11.76 -8.01
N GLY A 84 -12.88 10.96 -7.27
CA GLY A 84 -13.34 9.73 -6.62
C GLY A 84 -13.52 9.83 -5.11
N VAL A 85 -13.33 11.03 -4.52
CA VAL A 85 -13.31 11.33 -3.08
C VAL A 85 -12.06 10.74 -2.42
N ILE A 86 -11.73 9.48 -2.68
CA ILE A 86 -10.53 8.79 -2.17
C ILE A 86 -9.84 8.04 -3.30
N HIS A 87 -8.52 7.98 -3.20
CA HIS A 87 -7.67 7.15 -4.05
C HIS A 87 -6.71 6.33 -3.20
N HIS A 88 -6.67 5.03 -3.44
CA HIS A 88 -5.72 4.11 -2.82
C HIS A 88 -4.48 4.00 -3.68
N HIS A 89 -3.34 4.32 -3.09
CA HIS A 89 -2.03 4.12 -3.69
C HIS A 89 -1.45 2.81 -3.11
N VAL A 90 -1.59 1.73 -3.88
CA VAL A 90 -1.12 0.41 -3.46
C VAL A 90 0.40 0.37 -3.53
N LEU A 91 1.02 -0.22 -2.53
CA LEU A 91 2.46 -0.41 -2.40
C LEU A 91 2.79 -1.88 -2.57
N THR A 92 3.81 -2.18 -3.37
CA THR A 92 4.30 -3.53 -3.56
C THR A 92 5.40 -3.86 -2.55
N ALA A 93 5.50 -5.11 -2.12
CA ALA A 93 6.57 -5.56 -1.23
C ALA A 93 7.94 -5.26 -1.83
N GLY A 94 8.82 -4.63 -1.04
CA GLY A 94 10.13 -4.14 -1.48
C GLY A 94 10.16 -2.65 -1.84
N GLU A 95 9.04 -2.01 -2.13
CA GLU A 95 8.95 -0.57 -2.42
C GLU A 95 8.75 0.28 -1.16
N PHE A 96 8.42 -0.35 -0.04
CA PHE A 96 8.16 0.36 1.20
C PHE A 96 8.82 -0.31 2.41
N ALA A 97 9.12 0.53 3.39
CA ALA A 97 9.54 0.14 4.72
C ALA A 97 8.61 0.76 5.76
N MET A 98 8.35 0.04 6.84
CA MET A 98 7.48 0.53 7.91
C MET A 98 8.11 0.34 9.28
N ALA A 99 7.72 1.20 10.23
CA ALA A 99 8.10 1.05 11.62
C ALA A 99 6.87 1.09 12.52
N ALA A 100 6.92 0.27 13.57
CA ALA A 100 5.87 0.18 14.57
C ALA A 100 6.31 0.88 15.87
N ASP A 101 5.33 1.34 16.64
CA ASP A 101 5.56 1.83 18.00
C ASP A 101 5.74 0.66 18.99
N HIS A 102 5.97 1.00 20.28
CA HIS A 102 6.11 0.01 21.35
C HIS A 102 4.87 -0.88 21.59
N ARG A 103 3.74 -0.53 20.99
CA ARG A 103 2.49 -1.33 21.02
C ARG A 103 2.31 -2.18 19.77
N GLY A 104 3.30 -2.21 18.87
CA GLY A 104 3.21 -2.94 17.60
C GLY A 104 2.31 -2.27 16.54
N GLN A 105 1.88 -1.02 16.76
CA GLN A 105 1.09 -0.27 15.78
C GLN A 105 2.02 0.42 14.78
N VAL A 106 1.78 0.18 13.49
CA VAL A 106 2.53 0.86 12.42
C VAL A 106 2.13 2.34 12.42
N LYS A 107 3.13 3.21 12.55
CA LYS A 107 2.95 4.68 12.56
C LYS A 107 3.89 5.40 11.61
N THR A 108 4.82 4.69 11.01
CA THR A 108 5.80 5.25 10.09
C THR A 108 5.84 4.41 8.83
N LEU A 109 5.85 5.08 7.69
CA LEU A 109 5.94 4.47 6.38
C LEU A 109 6.92 5.27 5.53
N TYR A 110 7.87 4.57 4.93
CA TYR A 110 8.75 5.09 3.88
C TYR A 110 8.49 4.31 2.61
N ARG A 111 8.38 5.01 1.48
CA ARG A 111 8.32 4.35 0.18
C ARG A 111 9.36 4.95 -0.76
N GLU A 112 9.94 4.09 -1.58
CA GLU A 112 10.82 4.47 -2.66
C GLU A 112 10.11 4.18 -4.00
N PHE A 113 10.12 5.14 -4.90
CA PHE A 113 9.52 5.00 -6.22
C PHE A 113 10.23 5.90 -7.22
N GLN A 114 9.99 5.64 -8.49
CA GLN A 114 10.61 6.41 -9.57
C GLN A 114 9.58 7.31 -10.25
N MET A 115 10.02 8.50 -10.61
CA MET A 115 9.27 9.45 -11.43
C MET A 115 10.17 9.94 -12.57
N THR A 116 9.57 10.26 -13.72
CA THR A 116 10.32 10.94 -14.77
C THR A 116 10.54 12.40 -14.41
N VAL A 117 11.57 13.00 -14.99
CA VAL A 117 11.85 14.45 -14.82
C VAL A 117 10.62 15.29 -15.12
N GLY A 118 9.89 14.98 -16.22
CA GLY A 118 8.66 15.67 -16.58
C GLY A 118 7.58 15.56 -15.50
N GLN A 119 7.38 14.37 -14.92
CA GLN A 119 6.43 14.14 -13.83
C GLN A 119 6.84 14.89 -12.56
N MET A 120 8.12 14.88 -12.20
CA MET A 120 8.62 15.58 -11.02
C MET A 120 8.40 17.08 -11.11
N VAL A 121 8.72 17.68 -12.25
CA VAL A 121 8.51 19.12 -12.47
C VAL A 121 7.03 19.48 -12.48
N GLY A 122 6.18 18.62 -13.05
CA GLY A 122 4.73 18.80 -13.02
C GLY A 122 4.12 18.72 -11.61
N GLU A 123 4.62 17.81 -10.77
CA GLU A 123 4.07 17.58 -9.42
C GLU A 123 4.64 18.54 -8.35
N PHE A 124 5.95 18.84 -8.39
CA PHE A 124 6.64 19.59 -7.34
C PHE A 124 7.04 21.00 -7.77
N GLY A 125 7.07 21.26 -9.05
CA GLY A 125 7.62 22.51 -9.63
C GLY A 125 9.13 22.46 -9.80
N LEU A 126 9.65 23.14 -10.83
CA LEU A 126 11.07 23.11 -11.17
C LEU A 126 11.97 23.67 -10.06
N SER A 127 11.51 24.70 -9.35
CA SER A 127 12.27 25.34 -8.25
C SER A 127 12.43 24.44 -7.01
N ALA A 128 11.56 23.44 -6.85
CA ALA A 128 11.61 22.48 -5.76
C ALA A 128 12.50 21.26 -6.08
N CYS A 129 12.89 21.08 -7.31
CA CYS A 129 13.71 19.94 -7.74
C CYS A 129 15.21 20.24 -7.56
N SER A 130 16.02 19.17 -7.43
CA SER A 130 17.47 19.30 -7.34
C SER A 130 18.10 19.92 -8.58
N ALA A 131 19.30 20.45 -8.45
CA ALA A 131 20.09 21.01 -9.56
C ALA A 131 20.33 19.97 -10.69
N THR A 132 20.31 18.69 -10.36
CA THR A 132 20.42 17.60 -11.34
C THR A 132 19.16 17.52 -12.20
N VAL A 133 17.99 17.49 -11.57
CA VAL A 133 16.69 17.45 -12.26
C VAL A 133 16.48 18.72 -13.07
N GLN A 134 16.85 19.90 -12.54
CA GLN A 134 16.77 21.17 -13.27
C GLN A 134 17.61 21.15 -14.55
N ARG A 135 18.85 20.67 -14.49
CA ARG A 135 19.72 20.52 -15.67
C ARG A 135 19.20 19.52 -16.69
N LEU A 136 18.61 18.42 -16.25
CA LEU A 136 17.97 17.43 -17.14
C LEU A 136 16.75 18.05 -17.83
N HIS A 137 15.94 18.81 -17.10
CA HIS A 137 14.79 19.52 -17.66
C HIS A 137 15.21 20.56 -18.70
N GLU A 138 16.25 21.37 -18.44
CA GLU A 138 16.81 22.34 -19.40
C GLU A 138 17.30 21.70 -20.68
N ARG A 139 17.81 20.45 -20.59
CA ARG A 139 18.25 19.66 -21.74
C ARG A 139 17.14 18.86 -22.44
N TRP A 140 15.88 19.05 -22.03
CA TRP A 140 14.71 18.31 -22.53
C TRP A 140 14.80 16.78 -22.34
N CYS A 141 15.60 16.31 -21.40
CA CYS A 141 15.66 14.91 -20.99
C CYS A 141 14.52 14.59 -20.03
N LEU A 142 13.26 14.71 -20.49
CA LEU A 142 12.06 14.61 -19.64
C LEU A 142 11.71 13.17 -19.25
N ASP A 143 12.19 12.18 -19.98
CA ASP A 143 11.91 10.75 -19.77
C ASP A 143 12.91 10.06 -18.82
N GLU A 144 13.94 10.78 -18.35
CA GLU A 144 14.88 10.23 -17.37
C GLU A 144 14.22 9.96 -16.03
N TRP A 145 14.51 8.77 -15.49
CA TRP A 145 13.93 8.29 -14.25
C TRP A 145 14.74 8.73 -13.03
N ILE A 146 14.08 9.33 -12.09
CA ILE A 146 14.65 9.82 -10.84
C ILE A 146 13.96 9.12 -9.67
N THR A 147 14.76 8.63 -8.74
CA THR A 147 14.25 8.03 -7.50
C THR A 147 13.74 9.11 -6.55
N VAL A 148 12.56 8.91 -6.00
CA VAL A 148 11.93 9.77 -5.01
C VAL A 148 11.60 8.94 -3.78
N ILE A 149 11.89 9.48 -2.61
CA ILE A 149 11.50 8.89 -1.33
C ILE A 149 10.34 9.72 -0.75
N HIS A 150 9.30 9.04 -0.31
CA HIS A 150 8.21 9.62 0.44
C HIS A 150 8.21 9.06 1.86
N ALA A 151 8.39 9.93 2.83
CA ALA A 151 8.39 9.61 4.26
C ALA A 151 7.11 10.09 4.92
N ILE A 152 6.42 9.20 5.64
CA ILE A 152 5.27 9.53 6.49
C ILE A 152 5.63 9.08 7.91
N GLU A 153 5.73 10.03 8.82
CA GLU A 153 6.16 9.79 10.20
C GLU A 153 5.40 10.64 11.21
N PRO A 154 5.27 10.21 12.48
CA PRO A 154 4.69 11.04 13.53
C PRO A 154 5.47 12.33 13.72
N ARG A 155 4.77 13.45 13.82
CA ARG A 155 5.40 14.75 14.05
C ARG A 155 5.41 15.07 15.55
N THR A 156 6.59 15.27 16.13
CA THR A 156 6.78 15.60 17.54
C THR A 156 6.81 17.09 17.84
N ASP A 157 7.19 17.91 16.86
CA ASP A 157 7.47 19.34 16.95
C ASP A 157 6.29 20.25 16.53
N ARG A 158 5.06 19.71 16.54
CA ARG A 158 3.85 20.43 16.10
C ARG A 158 3.26 21.36 17.16
N HIS A 159 2.70 22.48 16.70
CA HIS A 159 1.83 23.34 17.51
C HIS A 159 0.37 22.88 17.40
N LYS A 160 -0.17 22.27 18.46
CA LYS A 160 -1.52 21.65 18.47
C LYS A 160 -2.66 22.62 18.17
N GLY A 161 -2.47 23.92 18.39
CA GLY A 161 -3.47 24.97 18.10
C GLY A 161 -3.52 25.44 16.62
N ARG A 162 -2.59 25.00 15.78
CA ARG A 162 -2.54 25.36 14.36
C ARG A 162 -3.02 24.19 13.50
N GLN A 163 -3.76 24.50 12.43
CA GLN A 163 -4.35 23.51 11.52
C GLN A 163 -3.71 23.51 10.12
N ASP A 164 -2.59 24.18 9.96
CA ASP A 164 -1.84 24.17 8.71
C ASP A 164 -1.12 22.83 8.48
N ALA A 165 -0.73 22.54 7.24
CA ALA A 165 -0.13 21.28 6.83
C ALA A 165 1.13 20.92 7.65
N ARG A 166 1.89 21.92 8.09
CA ARG A 166 3.09 21.73 8.91
C ARG A 166 2.82 21.44 10.39
N ASN A 167 1.58 21.53 10.84
CA ASN A 167 1.19 21.26 12.23
C ASN A 167 0.23 20.08 12.38
N MET A 168 0.05 19.30 11.32
CA MET A 168 -0.69 18.04 11.36
C MET A 168 0.09 16.95 12.12
N ALA A 169 -0.62 15.92 12.59
CA ALA A 169 -0.09 14.88 13.46
C ALA A 169 0.99 14.02 12.79
N TRP A 170 0.86 13.78 11.50
CA TRP A 170 1.87 13.06 10.70
C TRP A 170 2.49 13.99 9.68
N ARG A 171 3.81 13.94 9.64
CA ARG A 171 4.62 14.63 8.64
C ARG A 171 4.64 13.80 7.37
N SER A 172 4.52 14.47 6.22
CA SER A 172 4.64 13.87 4.88
C SER A 172 5.69 14.63 4.11
N VAL A 173 6.78 13.97 3.77
CA VAL A 173 7.94 14.59 3.12
C VAL A 173 8.33 13.83 1.88
N TYR A 174 8.54 14.54 0.79
CA TYR A 174 9.12 14.01 -0.44
C TYR A 174 10.51 14.57 -0.63
N PHE A 175 11.49 13.72 -0.93
CA PHE A 175 12.87 14.13 -1.18
C PHE A 175 13.58 13.19 -2.15
N GLU A 176 14.66 13.66 -2.76
CA GLU A 176 15.54 12.88 -3.62
C GLU A 176 16.65 12.25 -2.78
N PRO A 177 16.92 10.92 -2.91
CA PRO A 177 18.02 10.27 -2.19
C PRO A 177 19.38 10.83 -2.64
N GLY A 178 20.29 11.00 -1.67
CA GLY A 178 21.64 11.51 -1.95
C GLY A 178 21.76 13.02 -2.09
N ASN A 179 20.68 13.76 -1.95
CA ASN A 179 20.74 15.21 -1.92
C ASN A 179 21.31 15.69 -0.57
N ARG A 180 22.59 16.08 -0.57
CA ARG A 180 23.35 16.46 0.64
C ARG A 180 22.89 17.79 1.26
N GLU A 181 22.12 18.59 0.53
CA GLU A 181 21.65 19.89 0.97
C GLU A 181 20.36 19.84 1.79
N GLY A 182 19.83 18.63 2.07
CA GLY A 182 18.58 18.48 2.81
C GLY A 182 17.36 19.03 2.07
N HIS A 183 17.46 19.14 0.76
CA HIS A 183 16.44 19.71 -0.10
C HIS A 183 15.19 18.83 -0.11
N VAL A 184 14.07 19.40 0.27
CA VAL A 184 12.78 18.74 0.34
C VAL A 184 11.94 19.17 -0.86
N LEU A 185 11.48 18.21 -1.67
CA LEU A 185 10.59 18.47 -2.81
C LEU A 185 9.25 19.04 -2.34
N ARG A 186 8.67 18.44 -1.32
CA ARG A 186 7.43 18.91 -0.69
C ARG A 186 7.34 18.43 0.75
N GLU A 187 6.93 19.31 1.65
CA GLU A 187 6.53 18.97 3.00
C GLU A 187 5.07 19.29 3.22
N SER A 188 4.32 18.32 3.70
CA SER A 188 2.92 18.43 4.07
C SER A 188 2.63 17.61 5.32
N GLY A 189 1.36 17.33 5.60
CA GLY A 189 1.00 16.47 6.73
C GLY A 189 -0.38 15.87 6.60
N PHE A 190 -0.65 14.90 7.48
CA PHE A 190 -1.94 14.25 7.63
C PHE A 190 -2.44 14.40 9.06
N ARG A 191 -3.75 14.53 9.23
CA ARG A 191 -4.37 14.57 10.57
C ARG A 191 -4.27 13.22 11.26
N GLU A 192 -4.43 12.14 10.49
CA GLU A 192 -4.35 10.75 10.91
C GLU A 192 -3.37 10.00 10.02
N PHE A 193 -2.91 8.83 10.45
CA PHE A 193 -2.02 8.01 9.65
C PHE A 193 -2.73 7.55 8.38
N PRO A 194 -2.26 7.93 7.19
CA PRO A 194 -3.01 7.71 5.95
C PRO A 194 -2.78 6.32 5.36
N ALA A 195 -1.90 5.51 5.95
CA ALA A 195 -1.54 4.21 5.39
C ALA A 195 -2.25 3.07 6.12
N LEU A 196 -2.75 2.13 5.35
CA LEU A 196 -3.24 0.84 5.82
C LEU A 196 -2.14 -0.18 5.57
N CYS A 197 -1.59 -0.74 6.64
CA CYS A 197 -0.51 -1.72 6.60
C CYS A 197 -0.93 -3.02 7.28
N PRO A 198 -1.86 -3.79 6.69
CA PRO A 198 -2.28 -5.06 7.26
C PRO A 198 -1.16 -6.08 7.21
N ARG A 199 -1.15 -6.98 8.21
CA ARG A 199 -0.20 -8.07 8.34
C ARG A 199 -0.97 -9.37 8.53
N TRP A 200 -0.55 -10.44 7.86
CA TRP A 200 -1.24 -11.73 7.94
C TRP A 200 -1.13 -12.34 9.34
N SER A 201 0.09 -12.54 9.77
CA SER A 201 0.41 -13.05 11.11
C SER A 201 1.70 -12.41 11.59
N THR A 202 1.75 -12.00 12.86
CA THR A 202 2.94 -11.45 13.49
C THR A 202 3.24 -12.22 14.77
N SER A 203 4.51 -12.49 15.04
CA SER A 203 4.99 -13.12 16.25
C SER A 203 5.91 -12.18 17.03
N GLY A 204 5.68 -12.02 18.32
CA GLY A 204 6.54 -11.21 19.18
C GLY A 204 6.62 -9.75 18.73
N GLY A 205 7.84 -9.27 18.50
CA GLY A 205 8.12 -7.89 18.07
C GLY A 205 8.24 -7.69 16.55
N ASP A 206 7.75 -8.64 15.74
CA ASP A 206 7.85 -8.55 14.29
C ASP A 206 7.10 -7.35 13.74
N ILE A 207 7.78 -6.58 12.90
CA ILE A 207 7.19 -5.45 12.19
C ILE A 207 6.41 -5.94 10.98
N TYR A 208 6.98 -6.88 10.23
CA TYR A 208 6.38 -7.49 9.04
C TYR A 208 5.66 -8.79 9.38
N GLY A 209 4.63 -9.10 8.62
CA GLY A 209 3.86 -10.33 8.81
C GLY A 209 4.50 -11.54 8.13
N ASN A 210 4.18 -12.72 8.63
CA ASN A 210 4.49 -14.00 8.00
C ASN A 210 3.32 -14.44 7.12
N SER A 211 3.58 -14.97 5.92
CA SER A 211 2.55 -15.33 4.95
C SER A 211 2.32 -16.83 4.86
N PRO A 212 1.13 -17.27 4.40
CA PRO A 212 0.91 -18.67 4.05
C PRO A 212 1.90 -19.19 3.00
N ALA A 213 2.32 -18.34 2.06
CA ALA A 213 3.31 -18.71 1.06
C ALA A 213 4.70 -18.92 1.66
N MET A 214 5.09 -18.14 2.68
CA MET A 214 6.34 -18.34 3.41
C MET A 214 6.33 -19.64 4.20
N GLU A 215 5.21 -19.96 4.85
CA GLU A 215 5.04 -21.23 5.59
C GLU A 215 5.10 -22.44 4.66
N SER A 216 4.50 -22.32 3.46
CA SER A 216 4.47 -23.39 2.46
C SER A 216 5.68 -23.40 1.52
N LEU A 217 6.71 -22.60 1.76
CA LEU A 217 7.82 -22.42 0.82
C LEU A 217 8.56 -23.73 0.50
N GLY A 218 8.71 -24.61 1.49
CA GLY A 218 9.31 -25.93 1.32
C GLY A 218 8.54 -26.77 0.30
N ASP A 219 7.24 -26.89 0.49
CA ASP A 219 6.34 -27.65 -0.38
C ASP A 219 6.26 -27.08 -1.78
N ILE A 220 6.24 -25.73 -1.89
CA ILE A 220 6.26 -25.05 -3.19
C ILE A 220 7.53 -25.38 -3.98
N LYS A 221 8.70 -25.36 -3.33
CA LYS A 221 9.98 -25.72 -3.96
C LYS A 221 10.01 -27.19 -4.38
N GLN A 222 9.50 -28.08 -3.53
CA GLN A 222 9.38 -29.50 -3.87
C GLN A 222 8.49 -29.70 -5.08
N LEU A 223 7.30 -29.11 -5.10
CA LEU A 223 6.37 -29.18 -6.22
C LEU A 223 6.99 -28.68 -7.54
N GLN A 224 7.73 -27.57 -7.48
CA GLN A 224 8.45 -27.05 -8.66
C GLN A 224 9.46 -28.06 -9.18
N HIS A 225 10.22 -28.71 -8.30
CA HIS A 225 11.20 -29.72 -8.66
C HIS A 225 10.53 -30.96 -9.27
N GLU A 226 9.42 -31.43 -8.71
CA GLU A 226 8.64 -32.56 -9.24
C GLU A 226 8.06 -32.24 -10.62
N GLN A 227 7.56 -31.02 -10.86
CA GLN A 227 7.06 -30.60 -12.18
C GLN A 227 8.19 -30.59 -13.22
N LEU A 228 9.39 -30.14 -12.86
CA LEU A 228 10.55 -30.18 -13.73
C LEU A 228 10.92 -31.62 -14.12
N ARG A 229 10.99 -32.52 -13.11
CA ARG A 229 11.28 -33.96 -13.35
C ARG A 229 10.22 -34.61 -14.20
N LYS A 230 8.93 -34.29 -13.98
CA LYS A 230 7.83 -34.80 -14.81
C LYS A 230 8.03 -34.40 -16.28
N GLY A 231 8.42 -33.15 -16.56
CA GLY A 231 8.78 -32.71 -17.91
C GLY A 231 9.91 -33.52 -18.51
N GLN A 232 11.00 -33.71 -17.78
CA GLN A 232 12.15 -34.52 -18.20
C GLN A 232 11.77 -35.98 -18.52
N VAL A 233 10.92 -36.60 -17.70
CA VAL A 233 10.44 -37.97 -17.94
C VAL A 233 9.63 -38.05 -19.25
N ILE A 234 8.83 -37.04 -19.55
CA ILE A 234 8.08 -36.96 -20.81
C ILE A 234 9.04 -36.83 -21.99
N ASP A 235 10.07 -35.99 -21.88
CA ASP A 235 11.10 -35.82 -22.90
C ASP A 235 11.85 -37.13 -23.16
N TYR A 236 12.27 -37.85 -22.12
CA TYR A 236 12.93 -39.17 -22.26
C TYR A 236 12.01 -40.24 -22.86
N LYS A 237 10.71 -40.18 -22.62
CA LYS A 237 9.74 -41.09 -23.24
C LYS A 237 9.52 -40.78 -24.74
N THR A 238 9.57 -39.49 -25.11
CA THR A 238 9.36 -39.05 -26.50
C THR A 238 10.61 -39.19 -27.36
N LYS A 239 11.77 -38.98 -26.74
CA LYS A 239 13.11 -39.10 -27.38
C LYS A 239 14.02 -39.92 -26.45
N PRO A 240 13.89 -41.26 -26.41
CA PRO A 240 14.71 -42.09 -25.54
C PRO A 240 16.20 -41.97 -25.95
N PRO A 241 17.13 -41.88 -24.98
CA PRO A 241 18.53 -41.89 -25.29
C PRO A 241 18.90 -43.21 -25.96
N LEU A 242 19.58 -43.13 -27.10
CA LEU A 242 20.10 -44.29 -27.80
C LEU A 242 21.16 -44.97 -26.90
N GLN A 243 20.92 -46.21 -26.49
CA GLN A 243 22.00 -47.06 -25.91
C GLN A 243 22.92 -47.48 -27.03
N VAL A 244 24.18 -47.06 -27.00
CA VAL A 244 25.25 -47.52 -27.88
C VAL A 244 25.93 -48.70 -27.22
#